data_e0a7189970a0eb9f361318c0a9c3a4f0
#
_entry.id   e0a7189970a0eb9f361318c0a9c3a4f0
#
_cell.length_a   1.000
_cell.length_b   1.000
_cell.length_c   1.000
_cell.angle_alpha   90.00
_cell.angle_beta   90.00
_cell.angle_gamma   90.00
#
_symmetry.space_group_name_H-M   'P 1'
#
loop_
_entity.id
_entity.type
_entity.pdbx_description
1 polymer ?
#
loop_
_entity_poly.entity_id
_entity_poly.type
_entity_poly.pdbx_seq_one_letter_code
_entity_poly.pdbx_strand_id
1 'polypeptide(L)'
;MPASFETSLLTDMYELTMLDAAMKSGTANRHCVFELFGRRLPATRRYGVVAGTGRVLEALDRFEFSPEQIQWLAEKKVVSDTALEYLSTFRFRGNISGYAEGECY
;
A
#
# COMPACT_ATOMS: atom_id res chain seq x y z
N MET A 1 11.98 12.01 18.75
CA MET A 1 11.75 11.29 17.49
C MET A 1 10.28 10.98 17.37
N PRO A 2 9.60 11.44 16.34
CA PRO A 2 8.27 10.92 16.09
C PRO A 2 8.37 9.41 15.89
N ALA A 3 7.45 8.66 16.48
CA ALA A 3 7.33 7.24 16.20
C ALA A 3 7.23 7.06 14.68
N SER A 4 7.94 6.08 14.13
CA SER A 4 7.78 5.72 12.73
C SER A 4 6.31 5.38 12.51
N PHE A 5 5.65 6.11 11.64
CA PHE A 5 4.25 5.87 11.34
C PHE A 5 4.16 4.66 10.41
N GLU A 6 3.74 3.54 10.99
CA GLU A 6 3.54 2.31 10.22
C GLU A 6 2.27 2.43 9.39
N THR A 7 2.40 2.31 8.08
CA THR A 7 1.29 2.50 7.13
C THR A 7 0.71 1.20 6.58
N SER A 8 1.37 0.09 6.80
CA SER A 8 1.03 -1.19 6.13
C SER A 8 -0.38 -1.71 6.43
N LEU A 9 -0.94 -1.40 7.61
CA LEU A 9 -2.31 -1.77 7.95
C LEU A 9 -3.33 -0.62 7.73
N LEU A 10 -2.91 0.49 7.13
CA LEU A 10 -3.83 1.55 6.69
C LEU A 10 -4.46 1.16 5.35
N THR A 11 -5.20 0.10 5.35
CA THR A 11 -5.81 -0.48 4.16
C THR A 11 -7.15 -1.12 4.53
N ASP A 12 -7.94 -1.45 3.54
CA ASP A 12 -9.16 -2.19 3.75
C ASP A 12 -8.85 -3.68 3.89
N MET A 13 -9.64 -4.37 4.71
CA MET A 13 -9.44 -5.80 4.96
C MET A 13 -9.50 -6.63 3.67
N TYR A 14 -10.34 -6.24 2.71
CA TYR A 14 -10.49 -7.00 1.47
C TYR A 14 -9.21 -7.03 0.63
N GLU A 15 -8.33 -6.06 0.75
CA GLU A 15 -7.05 -6.04 0.03
C GLU A 15 -6.12 -7.14 0.55
N LEU A 16 -6.12 -7.37 1.85
CA LEU A 16 -5.36 -8.46 2.47
C LEU A 16 -5.95 -9.83 2.11
N THR A 17 -7.27 -9.97 2.14
CA THR A 17 -7.92 -11.23 1.76
C THR A 17 -7.81 -11.51 0.26
N MET A 18 -7.76 -10.50 -0.59
CA MET A 18 -7.46 -10.65 -2.02
C MET A 18 -6.05 -11.17 -2.26
N LEU A 19 -5.07 -10.67 -1.50
CA LEU A 19 -3.70 -11.19 -1.55
C LEU A 19 -3.67 -12.67 -1.19
N ASP A 20 -4.36 -13.05 -0.12
CA ASP A 20 -4.44 -14.44 0.31
C ASP A 20 -5.08 -15.33 -0.77
N ALA A 21 -6.15 -14.88 -1.39
CA ALA A 21 -6.78 -15.57 -2.51
C ALA A 21 -5.84 -15.68 -3.72
N ALA A 22 -5.11 -14.63 -4.04
CA ALA A 22 -4.13 -14.63 -5.14
C ALA A 22 -2.98 -15.61 -4.87
N MET A 23 -2.53 -15.72 -3.65
CA MET A 23 -1.50 -16.70 -3.28
C MET A 23 -2.01 -18.13 -3.44
N LYS A 24 -3.24 -18.39 -3.01
CA LYS A 24 -3.88 -19.71 -3.17
C LYS A 24 -4.10 -20.09 -4.63
N SER A 25 -4.42 -19.13 -5.49
CA SER A 25 -4.63 -19.37 -6.92
C SER A 25 -3.34 -19.33 -7.75
N GLY A 26 -2.19 -19.01 -7.15
CA GLY A 26 -0.91 -18.91 -7.84
C GLY A 26 -0.75 -17.65 -8.68
N THR A 27 -1.55 -16.60 -8.42
CA THR A 27 -1.54 -15.36 -9.21
C THR A 27 -0.90 -14.17 -8.47
N ALA A 28 -0.39 -14.38 -7.26
CA ALA A 28 0.14 -13.28 -6.43
C ALA A 28 1.33 -12.54 -7.05
N ASN A 29 2.09 -13.18 -7.92
CA ASN A 29 3.27 -12.58 -8.56
C ASN A 29 3.01 -12.06 -9.97
N ARG A 30 1.75 -11.92 -10.37
CA ARG A 30 1.42 -11.31 -11.66
C ARG A 30 1.82 -9.84 -11.66
N HIS A 31 2.35 -9.39 -12.78
CA HIS A 31 2.61 -7.98 -13.00
C HIS A 31 1.29 -7.20 -13.01
N CYS A 32 1.22 -6.14 -12.21
CA CYS A 32 0.05 -5.27 -12.12
C CYS A 32 0.49 -3.81 -12.24
N VAL A 33 -0.43 -2.98 -12.70
CA VAL A 33 -0.27 -1.53 -12.70
C VAL A 33 -1.42 -0.94 -11.92
N PHE A 34 -1.09 -0.15 -10.92
CA PHE A 34 -2.07 0.58 -10.10
C PHE A 34 -1.95 2.07 -10.36
N GLU A 35 -3.07 2.75 -10.34
CA GLU A 35 -3.12 4.20 -10.53
C GLU A 35 -3.74 4.88 -9.32
N LEU A 36 -3.11 5.94 -8.85
CA LEU A 36 -3.69 6.88 -7.91
C LEU A 36 -4.11 8.12 -8.68
N PHE A 37 -5.38 8.47 -8.62
CA PHE A 37 -5.90 9.61 -9.38
C PHE A 37 -7.03 10.31 -8.62
N GLY A 38 -7.23 11.59 -8.92
CA GLY A 38 -8.38 12.32 -8.44
C GLY A 38 -9.61 11.97 -9.27
N ARG A 39 -10.66 11.45 -8.64
CA ARG A 39 -11.88 11.07 -9.36
C ARG A 39 -12.67 12.28 -9.86
N ARG A 40 -12.79 13.28 -9.02
CA ARG A 40 -13.57 14.47 -9.29
C ARG A 40 -13.14 15.58 -8.35
N LEU A 41 -12.97 16.77 -8.90
CA LEU A 41 -12.74 17.95 -8.09
C LEU A 41 -14.09 18.48 -7.55
N PRO A 42 -14.09 19.13 -6.38
CA PRO A 42 -15.26 19.87 -5.91
C PRO A 42 -15.72 20.88 -6.95
N ALA A 43 -17.02 21.20 -6.97
CA ALA A 43 -17.63 22.04 -8.00
C ALA A 43 -16.99 23.44 -8.13
N THR A 44 -16.39 23.94 -7.04
CA THR A 44 -15.73 25.25 -7.00
C THR A 44 -14.25 25.20 -7.40
N ARG A 45 -13.69 24.01 -7.62
CA ARG A 45 -12.29 23.84 -8.00
C ARG A 45 -12.15 23.46 -9.47
N ARG A 46 -11.19 24.09 -10.14
CA ARG A 46 -10.91 23.82 -11.56
C ARG A 46 -9.65 22.98 -11.77
N TYR A 47 -8.81 22.83 -10.76
CA TYR A 47 -7.57 22.08 -10.85
C TYR A 47 -7.17 21.56 -9.46
N GLY A 48 -6.32 20.56 -9.45
CA GLY A 48 -5.66 20.08 -8.25
C GLY A 48 -4.16 20.36 -8.31
N VAL A 49 -3.51 20.30 -7.18
CA VAL A 49 -2.05 20.43 -7.05
C VAL A 49 -1.52 19.19 -6.39
N VAL A 50 -0.51 18.59 -6.98
CA VAL A 50 0.14 17.40 -6.43
C VAL A 50 0.94 17.79 -5.19
N ALA A 51 0.64 17.12 -4.08
CA ALA A 51 1.34 17.34 -2.82
C ALA A 51 1.57 16.02 -2.09
N GLY A 52 2.74 15.88 -1.48
CA GLY A 52 3.08 14.70 -0.69
C GLY A 52 3.88 13.62 -1.44
N THR A 53 4.35 13.89 -2.65
CA THR A 53 5.11 12.93 -3.46
C THR A 53 6.32 12.39 -2.72
N GLY A 54 7.13 13.24 -2.10
CA GLY A 54 8.31 12.82 -1.33
C GLY A 54 7.94 11.96 -0.14
N ARG A 55 6.87 12.29 0.56
CA ARG A 55 6.38 11.51 1.72
C ARG A 55 5.91 10.11 1.31
N VAL A 56 5.22 10.00 0.17
CA VAL A 56 4.78 8.72 -0.37
C VAL A 56 5.98 7.85 -0.74
N LEU A 57 6.99 8.42 -1.40
CA LEU A 57 8.19 7.69 -1.78
C LEU A 57 8.96 7.20 -0.56
N GLU A 58 9.11 8.03 0.47
CA GLU A 58 9.72 7.61 1.73
C GLU A 58 8.92 6.49 2.42
N ALA A 59 7.59 6.60 2.43
CA ALA A 59 6.72 5.59 3.03
C ALA A 59 6.84 4.25 2.29
N LEU A 60 6.96 4.26 0.97
CA LEU A 60 7.15 3.04 0.16
C LEU A 60 8.52 2.42 0.38
N ASP A 61 9.56 3.25 0.51
CA ASP A 61 10.91 2.76 0.81
C ASP A 61 10.99 2.05 2.16
N ARG A 62 10.22 2.51 3.13
CA ARG A 62 10.14 1.95 4.48
C ARG A 62 9.00 0.96 4.69
N PHE A 63 8.21 0.71 3.65
CA PHE A 63 7.02 -0.11 3.77
C PHE A 63 7.37 -1.54 4.18
N GLU A 64 6.85 -1.95 5.33
CA GLU A 64 7.00 -3.30 5.86
C GLU A 64 5.87 -3.63 6.81
N PHE A 65 5.69 -4.91 7.07
CA PHE A 65 4.82 -5.39 8.14
C PHE A 65 5.70 -5.74 9.34
N SER A 66 5.52 -5.04 10.44
CA SER A 66 6.27 -5.31 11.67
C SER A 66 5.89 -6.67 12.26
N PRO A 67 6.75 -7.27 13.10
CA PRO A 67 6.40 -8.51 13.80
C PRO A 67 5.09 -8.39 14.58
N GLU A 68 4.82 -7.26 15.19
CA GLU A 68 3.59 -6.99 15.94
C GLU A 68 2.36 -6.97 15.03
N GLN A 69 2.49 -6.39 13.84
CA GLN A 69 1.41 -6.39 12.84
C GLN A 69 1.13 -7.78 12.30
N ILE A 70 2.18 -8.57 12.03
CA ILE A 70 2.04 -9.96 11.60
C ILE A 70 1.36 -10.78 12.68
N GLN A 71 1.76 -10.62 13.94
CA GLN A 71 1.11 -11.29 15.06
C GLN A 71 -0.37 -10.93 15.16
N TRP A 72 -0.70 -9.65 15.03
CA TRP A 72 -2.09 -9.19 15.07
C TRP A 72 -2.93 -9.82 13.96
N LEU A 73 -2.39 -9.85 12.73
CA LEU A 73 -3.08 -10.49 11.59
C LEU A 73 -3.30 -12.00 11.84
N ALA A 74 -2.33 -12.66 12.44
CA ALA A 74 -2.44 -14.08 12.80
C ALA A 74 -3.50 -14.31 13.87
N GLU A 75 -3.50 -13.53 14.92
CA GLU A 75 -4.49 -13.63 16.01
C GLU A 75 -5.92 -13.36 15.52
N LYS A 76 -6.09 -12.40 14.64
CA LYS A 76 -7.40 -12.07 14.04
C LYS A 76 -7.79 -12.99 12.89
N LYS A 77 -6.92 -13.90 12.48
CA LYS A 77 -7.16 -14.85 11.39
C LYS A 77 -7.59 -14.17 10.09
N VAL A 78 -6.96 -13.04 9.78
CA VAL A 78 -7.28 -12.24 8.58
C VAL A 78 -6.84 -12.97 7.31
N VAL A 79 -5.65 -13.55 7.33
CA VAL A 79 -5.04 -14.24 6.18
C VAL A 79 -4.43 -15.58 6.62
N SER A 80 -4.13 -16.43 5.64
CA SER A 80 -3.50 -17.74 5.89
C SER A 80 -2.05 -17.62 6.37
N ASP A 81 -1.51 -18.70 6.92
CA ASP A 81 -0.11 -18.77 7.36
C ASP A 81 0.85 -18.51 6.20
N THR A 82 0.55 -18.98 5.00
CA THR A 82 1.35 -18.74 3.80
C THR A 82 1.41 -17.25 3.49
N ALA A 83 0.28 -16.54 3.57
CA ALA A 83 0.24 -15.11 3.37
C ALA A 83 0.99 -14.34 4.48
N LEU A 84 0.89 -14.78 5.73
CA LEU A 84 1.64 -14.19 6.84
C LEU A 84 3.15 -14.29 6.62
N GLU A 85 3.62 -15.45 6.18
CA GLU A 85 5.03 -15.66 5.85
C GLU A 85 5.49 -14.71 4.73
N TYR A 86 4.70 -14.59 3.68
CA TYR A 86 4.97 -13.67 2.58
C TYR A 86 5.04 -12.22 3.06
N LEU A 87 4.06 -11.78 3.84
CA LEU A 87 3.99 -10.39 4.35
C LEU A 87 5.14 -10.08 5.31
N SER A 88 5.62 -11.06 6.08
CA SER A 88 6.68 -10.85 7.06
C SER A 88 8.02 -10.41 6.46
N THR A 89 8.24 -10.72 5.19
CA THR A 89 9.45 -10.33 4.45
C THR A 89 9.17 -9.40 3.28
N PHE A 90 7.93 -8.93 3.15
CA PHE A 90 7.54 -8.10 2.02
C PHE A 90 8.27 -6.75 2.05
N ARG A 91 8.81 -6.38 0.88
CA ARG A 91 9.32 -5.05 0.60
C ARG A 91 8.83 -4.60 -0.77
N PHE A 92 8.53 -3.33 -0.92
CA PHE A 92 8.14 -2.79 -2.21
C PHE A 92 9.34 -2.80 -3.17
N ARG A 93 9.16 -3.37 -4.35
CA ARG A 93 10.19 -3.48 -5.40
C ARG A 93 9.68 -3.03 -6.77
N GLY A 94 8.54 -2.39 -6.79
CA GLY A 94 7.93 -1.90 -8.02
C GLY A 94 8.56 -0.59 -8.51
N ASN A 95 8.09 -0.14 -9.65
CA ASN A 95 8.44 1.17 -10.21
C ASN A 95 7.28 2.14 -9.99
N ILE A 96 7.62 3.41 -9.81
CA ILE A 96 6.63 4.47 -9.64
C ILE A 96 6.92 5.54 -10.68
N SER A 97 5.88 5.98 -11.34
CA SER A 97 5.93 7.16 -12.21
C SER A 97 4.71 8.03 -11.90
N GLY A 98 4.87 9.32 -12.00
CA GLY A 98 3.80 10.24 -11.70
C GLY A 98 4.22 11.68 -11.82
N TYR A 99 3.31 12.56 -11.46
CA TYR A 99 3.56 14.00 -11.43
C TYR A 99 4.52 14.37 -10.30
N ALA A 100 5.31 15.39 -10.55
CA ALA A 100 6.19 15.97 -9.53
C ALA A 100 5.40 16.78 -8.50
N GLU A 101 6.02 16.99 -7.35
CA GLU A 101 5.47 17.87 -6.31
C GLU A 101 5.17 19.24 -6.87
N GLY A 102 3.96 19.75 -6.63
CA GLY A 102 3.53 21.07 -7.07
C GLY A 102 2.98 21.15 -8.48
N GLU A 103 2.98 20.08 -9.26
CA GLU A 103 2.34 20.07 -10.58
C GLU A 103 0.82 20.18 -10.44
N CYS A 104 0.22 20.85 -11.40
CA CYS A 104 -1.25 20.97 -11.51
C CYS A 104 -1.83 19.88 -12.39
N TYR A 105 -3.04 19.45 -12.05
CA TYR A 105 -3.81 18.49 -12.85
C TYR A 105 -5.30 18.83 -12.90
#